data_0e9b1aa7941b4795bc4e0fecd2ca6576
#
_entry.id   0e9b1aa7941b4795bc4e0fecd2ca6576
#
_cell.length_a   1.000
_cell.length_b   1.000
_cell.length_c   1.000
_cell.angle_alpha   90.00
_cell.angle_beta   90.00
_cell.angle_gamma   90.00
#
_symmetry.space_group_name_H-M   'P 1'
#
loop_
_entity.id
_entity.type
_entity.pdbx_description
1 polymer ?
#
loop_
_entity_poly.entity_id
_entity_poly.type
_entity_poly.pdbx_seq_one_letter_code
_entity_poly.pdbx_strand_id
1 'polypeptide(L)'
;MATTAEYGLGEFTFPRGWFMVAEASKIGKSPYSVRFFGQNMVIYRGESGQLHMVSAYCPHMNTHIGKSSTSFMAQQGKQIEGESIHCPYHGWRFGPDGVCNKIPYSDKIPPLAKLKSFKVVERYGVVFHWHDPEGGEPDYDLPAIPEWDDPHYVKWDIDHLGSMNLHPIEVVDNIGDIQHLAPVHATTKFYYFETILHGHVAQQLLGGRHELLGADAGMSEFNTYYTGPGILLSRYVANNANDSIMFICHTPIDDGSVFVWHAVLSKPSDRNPTEEDIATAKAQQQMSCDAFAQDFEIWSNKMPCFRPMQMPGDGNFLKVRTWYRQFYNPRSAAADILARSEGRYIIPGVPSAEDGGARKEILEAAIAG
;
A
#
# COMPACT_ATOMS: atom_id res chain seq x y z
N MET A 1 -4.72 12.57 -17.18
CA MET A 1 -4.95 11.85 -15.90
C MET A 1 -6.25 12.38 -15.33
N ALA A 2 -7.13 11.51 -14.86
CA ALA A 2 -8.36 11.93 -14.22
C ALA A 2 -8.13 12.15 -12.72
N THR A 3 -8.67 13.24 -12.20
CA THR A 3 -8.44 13.71 -10.85
C THR A 3 -9.46 13.15 -9.85
N THR A 4 -9.15 13.22 -8.57
CA THR A 4 -10.08 12.89 -7.47
C THR A 4 -11.40 13.64 -7.58
N ALA A 5 -11.36 14.92 -7.99
CA ALA A 5 -12.54 15.75 -8.16
C ALA A 5 -13.45 15.26 -9.30
N GLU A 6 -12.87 14.77 -10.42
CA GLU A 6 -13.66 14.21 -11.54
C GLU A 6 -14.32 12.88 -11.15
N TYR A 7 -13.71 12.08 -10.28
CA TYR A 7 -14.35 10.89 -9.69
C TYR A 7 -15.40 11.23 -8.61
N GLY A 8 -15.41 12.46 -8.13
CA GLY A 8 -16.35 12.91 -7.09
C GLY A 8 -16.18 12.17 -5.76
N LEU A 9 -14.93 11.83 -5.40
CA LEU A 9 -14.64 11.03 -4.21
C LEU A 9 -14.82 11.79 -2.91
N GLY A 10 -14.51 13.09 -2.87
CA GLY A 10 -14.65 13.89 -1.65
C GLY A 10 -13.96 15.25 -1.73
N GLU A 11 -13.72 15.83 -0.56
CA GLU A 11 -13.13 17.15 -0.40
C GLU A 11 -11.61 17.16 -0.54
N PHE A 12 -10.95 16.02 -0.24
CA PHE A 12 -9.49 15.91 -0.26
C PHE A 12 -9.00 15.43 -1.62
N THR A 13 -7.90 15.98 -2.08
CA THR A 13 -7.23 15.53 -3.30
C THR A 13 -6.56 14.16 -3.10
N PHE A 14 -6.02 13.91 -1.92
CA PHE A 14 -5.35 12.66 -1.57
C PHE A 14 -5.99 12.02 -0.34
N PRO A 15 -6.03 10.68 -0.29
CA PRO A 15 -6.75 9.98 0.76
C PRO A 15 -5.97 9.96 2.08
N ARG A 16 -6.72 9.95 3.19
CA ARG A 16 -6.19 9.70 4.53
C ARG A 16 -5.89 8.21 4.70
N GLY A 17 -4.68 7.87 5.17
CA GLY A 17 -4.32 6.49 5.45
C GLY A 17 -2.82 6.22 5.56
N TRP A 18 -2.50 4.96 5.80
CA TRP A 18 -1.14 4.45 5.71
C TRP A 18 -0.78 4.10 4.28
N PHE A 19 0.43 4.49 3.87
CA PHE A 19 0.97 4.23 2.53
C PHE A 19 2.44 3.86 2.59
N MET A 20 2.85 2.87 1.83
CA MET A 20 4.25 2.58 1.60
C MET A 20 4.89 3.73 0.80
N VAL A 21 6.07 4.18 1.22
CA VAL A 21 6.80 5.29 0.55
C VAL A 21 8.23 4.92 0.16
N ALA A 22 8.79 3.86 0.74
CA ALA A 22 10.12 3.36 0.39
C ALA A 22 10.35 1.94 0.92
N GLU A 23 11.33 1.25 0.36
CA GLU A 23 11.97 0.11 1.01
C GLU A 23 12.93 0.61 2.11
N ALA A 24 12.92 -0.01 3.28
CA ALA A 24 13.79 0.36 4.38
C ALA A 24 15.29 0.20 4.03
N SER A 25 15.61 -0.81 3.23
CA SER A 25 16.96 -1.10 2.73
C SER A 25 17.57 0.01 1.86
N LYS A 26 16.73 0.83 1.22
CA LYS A 26 17.17 1.96 0.38
C LYS A 26 17.59 3.19 1.20
N ILE A 27 17.23 3.22 2.50
CA ILE A 27 17.48 4.36 3.38
C ILE A 27 18.75 4.10 4.19
N GLY A 28 19.88 4.47 3.61
CA GLY A 28 21.20 4.35 4.21
C GLY A 28 21.64 5.60 4.97
N LYS A 29 22.94 5.92 4.88
CA LYS A 29 23.57 7.08 5.52
C LYS A 29 23.28 8.42 4.84
N SER A 30 22.75 8.40 3.63
CA SER A 30 22.39 9.61 2.87
C SER A 30 20.88 9.80 2.84
N PRO A 31 20.40 11.06 2.76
CA PRO A 31 18.98 11.35 2.63
C PRO A 31 18.40 10.71 1.37
N TYR A 32 17.23 10.12 1.48
CA TYR A 32 16.49 9.46 0.40
C TYR A 32 15.30 10.32 -0.04
N SER A 33 15.23 10.65 -1.32
CA SER A 33 14.21 11.54 -1.86
C SER A 33 13.05 10.76 -2.45
N VAL A 34 11.82 11.12 -2.08
CA VAL A 34 10.59 10.54 -2.62
C VAL A 34 9.62 11.64 -3.07
N ARG A 35 8.70 11.28 -3.98
CA ARG A 35 7.59 12.14 -4.39
C ARG A 35 6.29 11.38 -4.33
N PHE A 36 5.41 11.79 -3.41
CA PHE A 36 4.05 11.28 -3.25
C PHE A 36 3.11 12.39 -2.79
N PHE A 37 1.83 12.22 -2.99
CA PHE A 37 0.79 13.18 -2.60
C PHE A 37 1.04 14.59 -3.15
N GLY A 38 1.52 14.67 -4.41
CA GLY A 38 1.83 15.93 -5.07
C GLY A 38 3.05 16.68 -4.53
N GLN A 39 3.81 16.12 -3.59
CA GLN A 39 4.91 16.81 -2.91
C GLN A 39 6.21 16.00 -2.85
N ASN A 40 7.33 16.72 -2.90
CA ASN A 40 8.65 16.14 -2.68
C ASN A 40 8.95 16.06 -1.17
N MET A 41 9.46 14.92 -0.74
CA MET A 41 9.83 14.65 0.65
C MET A 41 11.21 14.01 0.72
N VAL A 42 11.81 14.07 1.88
CA VAL A 42 13.11 13.45 2.16
C VAL A 42 12.98 12.56 3.39
N ILE A 43 13.34 11.30 3.24
CA ILE A 43 13.44 10.33 4.32
C ILE A 43 14.93 10.22 4.69
N TYR A 44 15.23 10.20 5.96
CA TYR A 44 16.59 9.99 6.44
C TYR A 44 16.60 9.18 7.72
N ARG A 45 17.71 8.52 7.97
CA ARG A 45 17.94 7.76 9.20
C ARG A 45 18.88 8.55 10.09
N GLY A 46 18.43 8.90 11.30
CA GLY A 46 19.26 9.52 12.31
C GLY A 46 20.36 8.57 12.82
N GLU A 47 21.28 9.07 13.61
CA GLU A 47 22.39 8.28 14.16
C GLU A 47 21.91 7.19 15.14
N SER A 48 20.74 7.36 15.77
CA SER A 48 20.09 6.29 16.57
C SER A 48 19.56 5.14 15.73
N GLY A 49 19.46 5.30 14.41
CA GLY A 49 18.80 4.38 13.49
C GLY A 49 17.31 4.69 13.26
N GLN A 50 16.73 5.68 13.96
CA GLN A 50 15.34 6.07 13.77
C GLN A 50 15.13 6.76 12.42
N LEU A 51 13.99 6.46 11.77
CA LEU A 51 13.59 7.13 10.52
C LEU A 51 12.83 8.42 10.79
N HIS A 52 13.14 9.41 9.97
CA HIS A 52 12.46 10.70 9.94
C HIS A 52 12.11 11.05 8.50
N MET A 53 11.02 11.80 8.30
CA MET A 53 10.62 12.31 6.99
C MET A 53 10.20 13.76 7.09
N VAL A 54 10.73 14.59 6.19
CA VAL A 54 10.46 16.03 6.14
C VAL A 54 10.17 16.48 4.70
N SER A 55 9.56 17.65 4.54
CA SER A 55 9.43 18.29 3.23
C SER A 55 10.80 18.58 2.64
N ALA A 56 10.91 18.44 1.30
CA ALA A 56 12.21 18.40 0.65
C ALA A 56 12.90 19.77 0.52
N TYR A 57 12.16 20.88 0.62
CA TYR A 57 12.69 22.20 0.26
C TYR A 57 12.97 23.08 1.48
N CYS A 58 14.26 23.44 1.63
CA CYS A 58 14.72 24.33 2.70
C CYS A 58 14.06 25.72 2.57
N PRO A 59 13.43 26.25 3.64
CA PRO A 59 12.72 27.54 3.59
C PRO A 59 13.62 28.75 3.35
N HIS A 60 14.94 28.58 3.45
CA HIS A 60 15.89 29.67 3.20
C HIS A 60 15.88 30.12 1.72
N MET A 61 16.18 29.17 0.80
CA MET A 61 16.26 29.45 -0.65
C MET A 61 15.75 28.30 -1.51
N ASN A 62 14.79 27.52 -1.00
CA ASN A 62 14.13 26.40 -1.69
C ASN A 62 15.08 25.34 -2.26
N THR A 63 16.24 25.13 -1.62
CA THR A 63 17.15 24.06 -2.00
C THR A 63 16.54 22.71 -1.61
N HIS A 64 16.55 21.74 -2.52
CA HIS A 64 16.14 20.36 -2.24
C HIS A 64 17.19 19.68 -1.34
N ILE A 65 16.83 19.37 -0.09
CA ILE A 65 17.76 18.91 0.94
C ILE A 65 18.36 17.54 0.59
N GLY A 66 17.59 16.64 -0.01
CA GLY A 66 18.01 15.26 -0.31
C GLY A 66 18.63 15.05 -1.69
N LYS A 67 18.75 16.09 -2.52
CA LYS A 67 19.28 15.94 -3.90
C LYS A 67 20.63 16.66 -4.08
N SER A 68 21.58 16.37 -3.21
CA SER A 68 22.95 16.83 -3.35
C SER A 68 23.91 15.67 -3.11
N SER A 69 24.70 15.34 -4.12
CA SER A 69 25.78 14.34 -4.04
C SER A 69 27.17 14.94 -4.16
N THR A 70 27.26 16.17 -4.64
CA THR A 70 28.53 16.85 -4.99
C THR A 70 28.94 17.95 -4.03
N SER A 71 28.05 18.42 -3.13
CA SER A 71 28.43 19.37 -2.09
C SER A 71 29.43 18.73 -1.14
N PHE A 72 30.36 19.51 -0.62
CA PHE A 72 31.37 19.05 0.34
C PHE A 72 30.71 18.32 1.55
N MET A 73 29.62 18.86 2.06
CA MET A 73 28.86 18.26 3.17
C MET A 73 28.34 16.87 2.81
N ALA A 74 27.74 16.69 1.62
CA ALA A 74 27.23 15.39 1.17
C ALA A 74 28.37 14.37 0.94
N GLN A 75 29.46 14.81 0.28
CA GLN A 75 30.64 13.96 0.06
C GLN A 75 31.32 13.50 1.35
N GLN A 76 31.26 14.32 2.40
CA GLN A 76 31.81 13.98 3.72
C GLN A 76 30.82 13.18 4.60
N GLY A 77 29.62 12.87 4.10
CA GLY A 77 28.59 12.17 4.89
C GLY A 77 28.07 12.97 6.09
N LYS A 78 28.16 14.32 6.04
CA LYS A 78 27.83 15.23 7.14
C LYS A 78 26.44 15.86 7.03
N GLN A 79 25.58 15.34 6.19
CA GLN A 79 24.21 15.85 6.08
C GLN A 79 23.32 15.44 7.26
N ILE A 80 23.69 14.39 7.99
CA ILE A 80 22.97 13.91 9.17
C ILE A 80 23.89 14.09 10.37
N GLU A 81 23.38 14.70 11.44
CA GLU A 81 24.07 14.92 12.72
C GLU A 81 23.07 14.64 13.84
N GLY A 82 23.31 13.60 14.63
CA GLY A 82 22.33 13.08 15.59
C GLY A 82 21.04 12.68 14.87
N GLU A 83 19.93 13.26 15.30
CA GLU A 83 18.62 13.07 14.68
C GLU A 83 18.23 14.21 13.73
N SER A 84 19.16 15.05 13.36
CA SER A 84 18.92 16.24 12.52
C SER A 84 19.49 16.10 11.13
N ILE A 85 18.88 16.79 10.16
CA ILE A 85 19.32 16.88 8.78
C ILE A 85 19.79 18.29 8.42
N HIS A 86 20.89 18.38 7.67
CA HIS A 86 21.44 19.65 7.19
C HIS A 86 21.05 19.92 5.74
N CYS A 87 20.67 21.16 5.45
CA CYS A 87 20.57 21.65 4.08
C CYS A 87 21.98 21.72 3.46
N PRO A 88 22.25 21.09 2.31
CA PRO A 88 23.60 21.00 1.75
C PRO A 88 24.11 22.33 1.16
N TYR A 89 23.25 23.37 1.08
CA TYR A 89 23.62 24.64 0.48
C TYR A 89 24.23 25.60 1.50
N HIS A 90 23.54 25.89 2.62
CA HIS A 90 24.03 26.86 3.62
C HIS A 90 24.16 26.24 5.04
N GLY A 91 24.01 24.92 5.16
CA GLY A 91 24.20 24.21 6.41
C GLY A 91 23.10 24.43 7.47
N TRP A 92 21.94 24.97 7.11
CA TRP A 92 20.83 25.06 8.06
C TRP A 92 20.44 23.66 8.53
N ARG A 93 20.34 23.47 9.84
CA ARG A 93 20.04 22.16 10.42
C ARG A 93 18.62 22.12 10.95
N PHE A 94 17.92 21.06 10.64
CA PHE A 94 16.52 20.83 11.00
C PHE A 94 16.39 19.57 11.84
N GLY A 95 15.66 19.65 12.95
CA GLY A 95 15.33 18.51 13.79
C GLY A 95 14.29 17.57 13.16
N PRO A 96 13.98 16.44 13.82
CA PRO A 96 12.94 15.49 13.41
C PRO A 96 11.55 16.11 13.29
N ASP A 97 11.26 17.12 14.09
CA ASP A 97 10.03 17.92 14.05
C ASP A 97 9.99 18.96 12.90
N GLY A 98 11.06 19.01 12.12
CA GLY A 98 11.26 19.95 11.02
C GLY A 98 11.69 21.35 11.46
N VAL A 99 11.81 21.64 12.76
CA VAL A 99 12.21 22.97 13.24
C VAL A 99 13.71 23.19 13.01
N CYS A 100 14.08 24.33 12.45
CA CYS A 100 15.49 24.72 12.34
C CYS A 100 16.06 24.94 13.73
N ASN A 101 17.15 24.24 14.06
CA ASN A 101 17.82 24.31 15.36
C ASN A 101 19.26 24.83 15.28
N LYS A 102 19.78 25.10 14.08
CA LYS A 102 21.10 25.72 13.87
C LYS A 102 21.20 26.41 12.54
N ILE A 103 21.73 27.63 12.55
CA ILE A 103 22.19 28.36 11.36
C ILE A 103 23.67 28.64 11.56
N PRO A 104 24.60 28.12 10.72
CA PRO A 104 26.05 28.17 11.01
C PRO A 104 26.64 29.58 11.17
N TYR A 105 25.99 30.58 10.61
CA TYR A 105 26.46 31.99 10.57
C TYR A 105 25.54 32.97 11.27
N SER A 106 24.59 32.47 12.09
CA SER A 106 23.64 33.33 12.81
C SER A 106 23.17 32.69 14.13
N ASP A 107 23.20 33.46 15.19
CA ASP A 107 22.60 33.08 16.48
C ASP A 107 21.06 33.26 16.50
N LYS A 108 20.51 33.94 15.49
CA LYS A 108 19.08 34.18 15.36
C LYS A 108 18.46 33.22 14.36
N ILE A 109 17.48 32.44 14.80
CA ILE A 109 16.71 31.54 13.95
C ILE A 109 15.32 32.14 13.72
N PRO A 110 14.92 32.43 12.45
CA PRO A 110 13.59 32.93 12.17
C PRO A 110 12.50 31.91 12.57
N PRO A 111 11.36 32.32 13.13
CA PRO A 111 10.26 31.41 13.50
C PRO A 111 9.69 30.59 12.32
N LEU A 112 9.79 31.15 11.10
CA LEU A 112 9.36 30.47 9.86
C LEU A 112 10.41 29.50 9.29
N ALA A 113 11.58 29.37 9.92
CA ALA A 113 12.61 28.40 9.53
C ALA A 113 12.19 26.98 9.96
N LYS A 114 11.22 26.43 9.22
CA LYS A 114 10.62 25.14 9.53
C LYS A 114 10.29 24.36 8.26
N LEU A 115 10.62 23.08 8.26
CA LEU A 115 10.13 22.07 7.31
C LEU A 115 8.85 21.44 7.87
N LYS A 116 7.97 20.95 7.01
CA LYS A 116 6.89 20.07 7.46
C LYS A 116 7.52 18.71 7.78
N SER A 117 7.25 18.17 8.96
CA SER A 117 7.58 16.80 9.34
C SER A 117 6.40 15.87 9.06
N PHE A 118 6.70 14.59 8.81
CA PHE A 118 5.71 13.58 8.46
C PHE A 118 5.90 12.36 9.34
N LYS A 119 4.78 11.75 9.74
CA LYS A 119 4.81 10.51 10.52
C LYS A 119 5.21 9.34 9.64
N VAL A 120 6.25 8.62 10.03
CA VAL A 120 6.74 7.40 9.37
C VAL A 120 6.97 6.28 10.36
N VAL A 121 6.79 5.05 9.88
CA VAL A 121 7.04 3.81 10.62
C VAL A 121 7.76 2.84 9.70
N GLU A 122 8.83 2.22 10.20
CA GLU A 122 9.48 1.08 9.54
C GLU A 122 8.85 -0.22 10.06
N ARG A 123 8.33 -1.04 9.14
CA ARG A 123 7.76 -2.34 9.47
C ARG A 123 7.83 -3.25 8.25
N TYR A 124 8.05 -4.53 8.43
CA TYR A 124 8.10 -5.54 7.34
C TYR A 124 9.11 -5.23 6.22
N GLY A 125 10.23 -4.57 6.56
CA GLY A 125 11.27 -4.19 5.59
C GLY A 125 10.92 -2.98 4.71
N VAL A 126 9.81 -2.31 4.98
CA VAL A 126 9.36 -1.12 4.23
C VAL A 126 9.07 0.05 5.15
N VAL A 127 9.00 1.25 4.59
CA VAL A 127 8.66 2.49 5.29
C VAL A 127 7.26 2.90 4.92
N PHE A 128 6.39 3.01 5.92
CA PHE A 128 5.04 3.54 5.81
C PHE A 128 4.98 4.99 6.28
N HIS A 129 4.18 5.78 5.58
CA HIS A 129 3.81 7.14 5.95
C HIS A 129 2.31 7.21 6.25
N TRP A 130 1.95 7.86 7.34
CA TRP A 130 0.57 8.26 7.60
C TRP A 130 0.30 9.58 6.89
N HIS A 131 -0.49 9.53 5.82
CA HIS A 131 -0.97 10.74 5.14
C HIS A 131 -2.34 11.14 5.69
N ASP A 132 -2.46 12.38 6.13
CA ASP A 132 -3.71 12.93 6.62
C ASP A 132 -3.86 14.39 6.21
N PRO A 133 -4.86 14.70 5.34
CA PRO A 133 -5.16 16.09 4.96
C PRO A 133 -5.59 16.97 6.14
N GLU A 134 -6.19 16.39 7.18
CA GLU A 134 -6.58 17.09 8.40
C GLU A 134 -5.42 17.24 9.42
N GLY A 135 -4.29 16.56 9.19
CA GLY A 135 -3.12 16.62 10.06
C GLY A 135 -3.26 15.86 11.38
N GLY A 136 -4.21 14.93 11.47
CA GLY A 136 -4.46 14.13 12.67
C GLY A 136 -3.55 12.91 12.81
N GLU A 137 -3.58 12.32 14.01
CA GLU A 137 -2.94 11.03 14.27
C GLU A 137 -3.68 9.88 13.57
N PRO A 138 -3.00 8.74 13.34
CA PRO A 138 -3.64 7.56 12.78
C PRO A 138 -4.89 7.16 13.56
N ASP A 139 -5.98 6.89 12.84
CA ASP A 139 -7.24 6.41 13.39
C ASP A 139 -7.41 4.88 13.21
N TYR A 140 -6.43 4.22 12.61
CA TYR A 140 -6.28 2.77 12.58
C TYR A 140 -4.80 2.38 12.44
N ASP A 141 -4.47 1.14 12.82
CA ASP A 141 -3.11 0.62 12.77
C ASP A 141 -2.76 0.02 11.39
N LEU A 142 -1.46 -0.14 11.13
CA LEU A 142 -0.97 -0.97 10.03
C LEU A 142 -1.44 -2.42 10.19
N PRO A 143 -1.72 -3.12 9.09
CA PRO A 143 -2.13 -4.51 9.15
C PRO A 143 -1.06 -5.37 9.85
N ALA A 144 -1.52 -6.31 10.68
CA ALA A 144 -0.63 -7.27 11.32
C ALA A 144 -0.24 -8.37 10.32
N ILE A 145 1.05 -8.68 10.26
CA ILE A 145 1.61 -9.81 9.51
C ILE A 145 2.45 -10.63 10.51
N PRO A 146 1.81 -11.42 11.39
CA PRO A 146 2.54 -12.19 12.40
C PRO A 146 3.52 -13.20 11.77
N GLU A 147 3.25 -13.64 10.56
CA GLU A 147 4.11 -14.52 9.77
C GLU A 147 5.47 -13.89 9.42
N TRP A 148 5.58 -12.56 9.51
CA TRP A 148 6.86 -11.86 9.29
C TRP A 148 7.94 -12.29 10.30
N ASP A 149 7.54 -12.60 11.51
CA ASP A 149 8.45 -13.01 12.59
C ASP A 149 8.58 -14.54 12.70
N ASP A 150 7.82 -15.32 11.90
CA ASP A 150 7.94 -16.78 11.84
C ASP A 150 9.18 -17.15 10.99
N PRO A 151 10.17 -17.89 11.56
CA PRO A 151 11.39 -18.28 10.86
C PRO A 151 11.17 -19.26 9.70
N HIS A 152 10.00 -19.88 9.59
CA HIS A 152 9.67 -20.80 8.49
C HIS A 152 9.26 -20.06 7.20
N TYR A 153 8.98 -18.76 7.28
CA TYR A 153 8.68 -17.96 6.10
C TYR A 153 9.94 -17.38 5.45
N VAL A 154 9.98 -17.46 4.14
CA VAL A 154 10.95 -16.72 3.33
C VAL A 154 10.45 -15.30 3.18
N LYS A 155 11.24 -14.33 3.68
CA LYS A 155 10.91 -12.91 3.58
C LYS A 155 11.00 -12.44 2.13
N TRP A 156 10.11 -11.53 1.79
CA TRP A 156 10.05 -10.94 0.46
C TRP A 156 11.22 -10.00 0.13
N ASP A 157 11.53 -9.91 -1.14
CA ASP A 157 12.10 -8.73 -1.78
C ASP A 157 10.95 -7.92 -2.40
N ILE A 158 11.11 -6.62 -2.61
CA ILE A 158 10.04 -5.76 -3.13
C ILE A 158 10.14 -5.65 -4.65
N ASP A 159 9.09 -6.06 -5.35
CA ASP A 159 8.94 -5.85 -6.78
C ASP A 159 8.38 -4.45 -7.06
N HIS A 160 8.97 -3.75 -8.01
CA HIS A 160 8.55 -2.43 -8.45
C HIS A 160 7.77 -2.56 -9.77
N LEU A 161 6.44 -2.56 -9.71
CA LEU A 161 5.60 -2.52 -10.91
C LEU A 161 5.65 -1.15 -11.59
N GLY A 162 5.98 -0.11 -10.82
CA GLY A 162 6.20 1.22 -11.35
C GLY A 162 5.00 2.16 -11.21
N SER A 163 5.00 3.23 -12.01
CA SER A 163 3.96 4.25 -11.97
C SER A 163 2.92 4.05 -13.07
N MET A 164 1.67 4.33 -12.73
CA MET A 164 0.55 4.40 -13.66
C MET A 164 -0.09 5.78 -13.65
N ASN A 165 -0.53 6.26 -14.83
CA ASN A 165 -1.36 7.44 -14.98
C ASN A 165 -2.85 7.08 -14.81
N LEU A 166 -3.17 6.48 -13.67
CA LEU A 166 -4.50 6.01 -13.31
C LEU A 166 -4.80 6.37 -11.86
N HIS A 167 -6.04 6.76 -11.58
CA HIS A 167 -6.46 7.04 -10.22
C HIS A 167 -6.53 5.76 -9.39
N PRO A 168 -6.07 5.74 -8.11
CA PRO A 168 -6.06 4.55 -7.25
C PRO A 168 -7.41 3.83 -7.12
N ILE A 169 -8.53 4.53 -7.25
CA ILE A 169 -9.88 3.92 -7.19
C ILE A 169 -10.07 2.82 -8.23
N GLU A 170 -9.46 2.94 -9.40
CA GLU A 170 -9.57 1.95 -10.48
C GLU A 170 -8.81 0.64 -10.13
N VAL A 171 -7.80 0.72 -9.27
CA VAL A 171 -7.09 -0.44 -8.71
C VAL A 171 -7.94 -1.08 -7.62
N VAL A 172 -8.56 -0.28 -6.76
CA VAL A 172 -9.36 -0.75 -5.62
C VAL A 172 -10.67 -1.41 -6.09
N ASP A 173 -11.20 -1.08 -7.26
CA ASP A 173 -12.39 -1.72 -7.82
C ASP A 173 -12.27 -3.25 -7.87
N ASN A 174 -11.06 -3.80 -8.12
CA ASN A 174 -10.85 -5.23 -8.27
C ASN A 174 -11.23 -6.06 -7.04
N ILE A 175 -11.22 -5.48 -5.83
CA ILE A 175 -11.62 -6.25 -4.64
C ILE A 175 -13.12 -6.58 -4.63
N GLY A 176 -13.91 -5.83 -5.39
CA GLY A 176 -15.35 -6.05 -5.53
C GLY A 176 -15.76 -6.67 -6.86
N ASP A 177 -14.80 -6.96 -7.75
CA ASP A 177 -15.05 -7.47 -9.10
C ASP A 177 -14.68 -8.95 -9.20
N ILE A 178 -15.66 -9.82 -9.47
CA ILE A 178 -15.41 -11.25 -9.68
C ILE A 178 -15.15 -11.58 -11.15
N GLN A 179 -15.71 -10.79 -12.08
CA GLN A 179 -15.76 -11.20 -13.48
C GLN A 179 -14.41 -11.08 -14.19
N HIS A 180 -13.49 -10.21 -13.73
CA HIS A 180 -12.16 -10.15 -14.31
C HIS A 180 -11.32 -11.40 -14.03
N LEU A 181 -11.62 -12.13 -12.93
CA LEU A 181 -10.83 -13.28 -12.50
C LEU A 181 -10.75 -14.42 -13.53
N ALA A 182 -11.82 -14.60 -14.32
CA ALA A 182 -11.81 -15.65 -15.35
C ALA A 182 -10.99 -15.27 -16.59
N PRO A 183 -11.25 -14.15 -17.27
CA PRO A 183 -10.51 -13.78 -18.48
C PRO A 183 -9.08 -13.30 -18.20
N VAL A 184 -8.79 -12.73 -17.05
CA VAL A 184 -7.45 -12.21 -16.72
C VAL A 184 -6.61 -13.26 -16.01
N HIS A 185 -7.15 -13.91 -14.99
CA HIS A 185 -6.41 -14.82 -14.11
C HIS A 185 -6.77 -16.29 -14.26
N ALA A 186 -7.51 -16.67 -15.28
CA ALA A 186 -7.90 -18.06 -15.57
C ALA A 186 -8.63 -18.78 -14.40
N THR A 187 -9.31 -18.06 -13.53
CA THR A 187 -10.16 -18.63 -12.48
C THR A 187 -11.56 -18.86 -13.05
N THR A 188 -11.83 -20.09 -13.53
CA THR A 188 -13.02 -20.40 -14.32
C THR A 188 -14.17 -21.01 -13.55
N LYS A 189 -13.94 -21.42 -12.30
CA LYS A 189 -14.98 -21.94 -11.42
C LYS A 189 -14.88 -21.25 -10.07
N PHE A 190 -15.99 -20.64 -9.65
CA PHE A 190 -16.14 -20.05 -8.33
C PHE A 190 -16.95 -20.98 -7.44
N TYR A 191 -16.40 -21.33 -6.28
CA TYR A 191 -17.08 -22.06 -5.24
C TYR A 191 -17.81 -21.10 -4.31
N TYR A 192 -17.20 -19.94 -4.04
CA TYR A 192 -17.79 -18.82 -3.32
C TYR A 192 -17.08 -17.50 -3.67
N PHE A 193 -17.79 -16.41 -3.45
CA PHE A 193 -17.24 -15.05 -3.50
C PHE A 193 -18.06 -14.14 -2.61
N GLU A 194 -17.38 -13.48 -1.68
CA GLU A 194 -17.96 -12.48 -0.79
C GLU A 194 -17.12 -11.22 -0.73
N THR A 195 -17.79 -10.07 -0.69
CA THR A 195 -17.16 -8.78 -0.35
C THR A 195 -17.70 -8.32 1.00
N ILE A 196 -16.81 -8.00 1.95
CA ILE A 196 -17.16 -7.52 3.28
C ILE A 196 -16.52 -6.14 3.47
N LEU A 197 -17.33 -5.13 3.77
CA LEU A 197 -16.90 -3.76 4.01
C LEU A 197 -17.19 -3.41 5.46
N HIS A 198 -16.15 -3.12 6.24
CA HIS A 198 -16.29 -2.77 7.65
C HIS A 198 -15.21 -1.76 8.07
N GLY A 199 -15.62 -0.59 8.56
CA GLY A 199 -14.71 0.46 8.97
C GLY A 199 -13.69 0.79 7.86
N HIS A 200 -12.41 0.74 8.19
CA HIS A 200 -11.31 0.99 7.24
C HIS A 200 -10.88 -0.25 6.44
N VAL A 201 -11.56 -1.38 6.58
CA VAL A 201 -11.23 -2.64 5.90
C VAL A 201 -12.24 -2.96 4.81
N ALA A 202 -11.74 -3.31 3.62
CA ALA A 202 -12.52 -3.95 2.56
C ALA A 202 -11.94 -5.34 2.30
N GLN A 203 -12.73 -6.39 2.49
CA GLN A 203 -12.31 -7.78 2.41
C GLN A 203 -13.04 -8.52 1.30
N GLN A 204 -12.33 -9.40 0.61
CA GLN A 204 -12.84 -10.35 -0.36
C GLN A 204 -12.48 -11.76 0.11
N LEU A 205 -13.48 -12.61 0.20
CA LEU A 205 -13.30 -14.05 0.37
C LEU A 205 -13.60 -14.74 -0.96
N LEU A 206 -12.63 -15.48 -1.49
CA LEU A 206 -12.71 -16.15 -2.79
C LEU A 206 -12.31 -17.61 -2.65
N GLY A 207 -13.17 -18.52 -3.09
CA GLY A 207 -12.84 -19.91 -3.38
C GLY A 207 -13.00 -20.17 -4.86
N GLY A 208 -11.92 -20.50 -5.56
CA GLY A 208 -11.93 -20.69 -6.99
C GLY A 208 -11.09 -21.87 -7.46
N ARG A 209 -11.24 -22.25 -8.73
CA ARG A 209 -10.35 -23.19 -9.41
C ARG A 209 -9.63 -22.47 -10.55
N HIS A 210 -8.32 -22.50 -10.47
CA HIS A 210 -7.46 -21.95 -11.50
C HIS A 210 -7.16 -23.00 -12.58
N GLU A 211 -7.44 -22.72 -13.84
CA GLU A 211 -7.30 -23.69 -14.92
C GLU A 211 -5.87 -24.20 -15.12
N LEU A 212 -4.88 -23.34 -14.98
CA LEU A 212 -3.47 -23.70 -15.22
C LEU A 212 -2.89 -24.64 -14.15
N LEU A 213 -3.56 -24.76 -12.99
CA LEU A 213 -3.12 -25.70 -11.92
C LEU A 213 -3.58 -27.15 -12.19
N GLY A 214 -4.37 -27.39 -13.26
CA GLY A 214 -4.87 -28.71 -13.62
C GLY A 214 -6.17 -29.10 -12.89
N ALA A 215 -6.82 -30.17 -13.38
CA ALA A 215 -8.12 -30.60 -12.86
C ALA A 215 -8.07 -31.10 -11.42
N ASP A 216 -6.93 -31.61 -10.98
CA ASP A 216 -6.73 -32.23 -9.66
C ASP A 216 -6.25 -31.24 -8.58
N ALA A 217 -6.04 -29.98 -8.93
CA ALA A 217 -5.52 -28.97 -8.00
C ALA A 217 -6.49 -28.60 -6.85
N GLY A 218 -7.78 -28.95 -6.98
CA GLY A 218 -8.78 -28.64 -5.97
C GLY A 218 -9.17 -27.15 -5.96
N MET A 219 -9.71 -26.71 -4.83
CA MET A 219 -10.09 -25.31 -4.59
C MET A 219 -8.90 -24.53 -4.07
N SER A 220 -8.62 -23.42 -4.71
CA SER A 220 -7.72 -22.35 -4.21
C SER A 220 -8.56 -21.34 -3.45
N GLU A 221 -8.12 -20.95 -2.26
CA GLU A 221 -8.84 -20.03 -1.40
C GLU A 221 -8.00 -18.78 -1.11
N PHE A 222 -8.65 -17.64 -1.17
CA PHE A 222 -8.02 -16.35 -0.93
C PHE A 222 -8.83 -15.56 0.10
N ASN A 223 -8.12 -15.01 1.07
CA ASN A 223 -8.62 -13.96 1.95
C ASN A 223 -7.83 -12.69 1.60
N THR A 224 -8.42 -11.86 0.76
CA THR A 224 -7.80 -10.62 0.27
C THR A 224 -8.46 -9.43 0.95
N TYR A 225 -7.68 -8.51 1.50
CA TYR A 225 -8.24 -7.34 2.15
C TYR A 225 -7.36 -6.10 2.04
N TYR A 226 -8.02 -4.98 1.81
CA TYR A 226 -7.45 -3.66 2.03
C TYR A 226 -7.52 -3.29 3.51
N THR A 227 -6.42 -2.73 4.03
CA THR A 227 -6.40 -1.98 5.29
C THR A 227 -6.14 -0.52 4.94
N GLY A 228 -7.18 0.28 4.98
CA GLY A 228 -7.13 1.64 4.46
C GLY A 228 -7.06 1.70 2.93
N PRO A 229 -6.69 2.85 2.36
CA PRO A 229 -6.83 3.11 0.93
C PRO A 229 -5.70 2.60 0.03
N GLY A 230 -4.58 2.09 0.58
CA GLY A 230 -3.39 1.82 -0.24
C GLY A 230 -2.60 0.57 0.11
N ILE A 231 -3.04 -0.23 1.10
CA ILE A 231 -2.35 -1.46 1.51
C ILE A 231 -3.28 -2.64 1.36
N LEU A 232 -2.92 -3.59 0.51
CA LEU A 232 -3.65 -4.83 0.29
C LEU A 232 -2.79 -6.02 0.71
N LEU A 233 -3.39 -6.93 1.47
CA LEU A 233 -2.85 -8.25 1.76
C LEU A 233 -3.78 -9.30 1.17
N SER A 234 -3.21 -10.36 0.59
CA SER A 234 -3.97 -11.53 0.14
C SER A 234 -3.32 -12.80 0.66
N ARG A 235 -4.03 -13.49 1.56
CA ARG A 235 -3.62 -14.78 2.09
C ARG A 235 -4.14 -15.87 1.17
N TYR A 236 -3.23 -16.67 0.66
CA TYR A 236 -3.52 -17.78 -0.23
C TYR A 236 -3.36 -19.11 0.51
N VAL A 237 -4.35 -19.98 0.39
CA VAL A 237 -4.36 -21.33 0.96
C VAL A 237 -4.83 -22.32 -0.10
N ALA A 238 -4.03 -23.34 -0.39
CA ALA A 238 -4.40 -24.42 -1.30
C ALA A 238 -3.93 -25.78 -0.77
N ASN A 239 -4.57 -26.86 -1.25
CA ASN A 239 -4.31 -28.21 -0.74
C ASN A 239 -2.86 -28.69 -0.96
N ASN A 240 -2.19 -28.21 -2.01
CA ASN A 240 -0.88 -28.65 -2.45
C ASN A 240 0.11 -27.52 -2.72
N ALA A 241 -0.19 -26.32 -2.28
CA ALA A 241 0.69 -25.16 -2.40
C ALA A 241 1.11 -24.66 -1.01
N ASN A 242 2.26 -24.02 -1.01
CA ASN A 242 2.76 -23.39 0.21
C ASN A 242 1.88 -22.19 0.60
N ASP A 243 1.62 -22.02 1.87
CA ASP A 243 0.95 -20.84 2.38
C ASP A 243 1.75 -19.59 1.99
N SER A 244 1.04 -18.60 1.51
CA SER A 244 1.67 -17.34 1.12
C SER A 244 0.79 -16.13 1.40
N ILE A 245 1.46 -15.00 1.58
CA ILE A 245 0.82 -13.70 1.75
C ILE A 245 1.37 -12.78 0.67
N MET A 246 0.51 -12.43 -0.28
CA MET A 246 0.80 -11.37 -1.24
C MET A 246 0.57 -10.03 -0.57
N PHE A 247 1.52 -9.13 -0.77
CA PHE A 247 1.50 -7.76 -0.28
C PHE A 247 1.55 -6.81 -1.48
N ILE A 248 0.54 -5.99 -1.62
CA ILE A 248 0.47 -4.96 -2.64
C ILE A 248 0.28 -3.62 -1.96
N CYS A 249 1.10 -2.66 -2.34
CA CYS A 249 0.91 -1.26 -1.95
C CYS A 249 0.78 -0.39 -3.18
N HIS A 250 -0.13 0.57 -3.13
CA HIS A 250 -0.23 1.61 -4.14
C HIS A 250 -0.36 2.98 -3.49
N THR A 251 0.54 3.88 -3.86
CA THR A 251 0.66 5.20 -3.25
C THR A 251 0.48 6.29 -4.30
N PRO A 252 -0.43 7.25 -4.10
CA PRO A 252 -0.61 8.37 -5.01
C PRO A 252 0.68 9.18 -5.19
N ILE A 253 1.12 9.37 -6.45
CA ILE A 253 2.24 10.25 -6.78
C ILE A 253 1.72 11.68 -6.92
N ASP A 254 0.81 11.88 -7.85
CA ASP A 254 0.08 13.11 -8.11
C ASP A 254 -1.42 12.77 -8.25
N ASP A 255 -2.30 13.77 -8.29
CA ASP A 255 -3.72 13.55 -8.47
C ASP A 255 -4.00 12.84 -9.81
N GLY A 256 -4.46 11.60 -9.74
CA GLY A 256 -4.68 10.73 -10.90
C GLY A 256 -3.49 9.88 -11.33
N SER A 257 -2.44 9.76 -10.53
CA SER A 257 -1.35 8.81 -10.75
C SER A 257 -0.93 8.08 -9.48
N VAL A 258 -0.44 6.85 -9.65
CA VAL A 258 -0.12 5.96 -8.53
C VAL A 258 1.18 5.20 -8.81
N PHE A 259 1.95 4.92 -7.76
CA PHE A 259 3.07 3.97 -7.80
C PHE A 259 2.67 2.68 -7.11
N VAL A 260 3.04 1.54 -7.69
CA VAL A 260 2.62 0.22 -7.22
C VAL A 260 3.83 -0.66 -6.91
N TRP A 261 3.77 -1.32 -5.75
CA TRP A 261 4.71 -2.35 -5.30
C TRP A 261 3.98 -3.67 -5.09
N HIS A 262 4.72 -4.74 -5.27
CA HIS A 262 4.27 -6.11 -5.02
C HIS A 262 5.34 -6.87 -4.21
N ALA A 263 4.91 -7.83 -3.40
CA ALA A 263 5.80 -8.77 -2.72
C ALA A 263 5.03 -10.01 -2.28
N VAL A 264 5.75 -11.12 -2.02
CA VAL A 264 5.15 -12.34 -1.46
C VAL A 264 5.99 -12.87 -0.31
N LEU A 265 5.35 -13.06 0.83
CA LEU A 265 5.88 -13.81 1.97
C LEU A 265 5.41 -15.27 1.82
N SER A 266 6.32 -16.22 1.76
CA SER A 266 6.01 -17.61 1.44
C SER A 266 6.55 -18.57 2.49
N LYS A 267 5.76 -19.59 2.86
CA LYS A 267 6.13 -20.69 3.74
C LYS A 267 6.32 -21.98 2.93
N PRO A 268 7.51 -22.27 2.43
CA PRO A 268 7.77 -23.46 1.62
C PRO A 268 7.63 -24.78 2.39
N SER A 269 7.87 -24.78 3.70
CA SER A 269 7.82 -25.96 4.56
C SER A 269 7.69 -25.58 6.04
N ASP A 270 7.48 -26.58 6.91
CA ASP A 270 7.41 -26.41 8.38
C ASP A 270 8.79 -26.46 9.07
N ARG A 271 9.86 -26.15 8.37
CA ARG A 271 11.26 -26.04 8.85
C ARG A 271 11.89 -24.76 8.40
N ASN A 272 13.03 -24.42 8.97
CA ASN A 272 13.81 -23.27 8.49
C ASN A 272 14.14 -23.45 7.00
N PRO A 273 13.91 -22.43 6.16
CA PRO A 273 14.09 -22.52 4.72
C PRO A 273 15.52 -22.87 4.32
N THR A 274 15.65 -23.82 3.39
CA THR A 274 16.89 -24.14 2.70
C THR A 274 17.11 -23.20 1.50
N GLU A 275 18.24 -23.29 0.82
CA GLU A 275 18.48 -22.56 -0.43
C GLU A 275 17.46 -22.92 -1.52
N GLU A 276 17.05 -24.19 -1.59
CA GLU A 276 16.01 -24.65 -2.52
C GLU A 276 14.63 -24.06 -2.16
N ASP A 277 14.29 -24.02 -0.88
CA ASP A 277 13.06 -23.38 -0.38
C ASP A 277 13.04 -21.88 -0.73
N ILE A 278 14.17 -21.19 -0.58
CA ILE A 278 14.32 -19.77 -0.94
C ILE A 278 14.14 -19.59 -2.47
N ALA A 279 14.73 -20.45 -3.27
CA ALA A 279 14.58 -20.40 -4.73
C ALA A 279 13.12 -20.63 -5.15
N THR A 280 12.43 -21.58 -4.51
CA THR A 280 11.01 -21.87 -4.73
C THR A 280 10.12 -20.67 -4.35
N ALA A 281 10.37 -20.05 -3.20
CA ALA A 281 9.65 -18.86 -2.75
C ALA A 281 9.82 -17.67 -3.73
N LYS A 282 11.04 -17.46 -4.24
CA LYS A 282 11.31 -16.43 -5.26
C LYS A 282 10.60 -16.72 -6.59
N ALA A 283 10.55 -17.97 -7.03
CA ALA A 283 9.80 -18.35 -8.21
C ALA A 283 8.30 -18.14 -8.02
N GLN A 284 7.77 -18.43 -6.82
CA GLN A 284 6.37 -18.16 -6.47
C GLN A 284 6.07 -16.67 -6.45
N GLN A 285 6.95 -15.83 -5.88
CA GLN A 285 6.81 -14.38 -5.92
C GLN A 285 6.79 -13.86 -7.37
N GLN A 286 7.69 -14.36 -8.24
CA GLN A 286 7.71 -13.97 -9.65
C GLN A 286 6.40 -14.33 -10.36
N MET A 287 5.88 -15.56 -10.18
CA MET A 287 4.59 -15.95 -10.74
C MET A 287 3.44 -15.08 -10.26
N SER A 288 3.43 -14.72 -8.97
CA SER A 288 2.44 -13.80 -8.40
C SER A 288 2.55 -12.40 -8.98
N CYS A 289 3.77 -11.90 -9.15
CA CYS A 289 4.05 -10.60 -9.78
C CYS A 289 3.60 -10.59 -11.24
N ASP A 290 3.88 -11.65 -12.00
CA ASP A 290 3.46 -11.78 -13.39
C ASP A 290 1.93 -11.84 -13.53
N ALA A 291 1.24 -12.52 -12.61
CA ALA A 291 -0.23 -12.55 -12.58
C ALA A 291 -0.81 -11.15 -12.28
N PHE A 292 -0.24 -10.44 -11.32
CA PHE A 292 -0.68 -9.07 -11.01
C PHE A 292 -0.32 -8.07 -12.11
N ALA A 293 0.76 -8.32 -12.87
CA ALA A 293 1.14 -7.50 -14.00
C ALA A 293 0.11 -7.56 -15.15
N GLN A 294 -0.74 -8.60 -15.23
CA GLN A 294 -1.86 -8.68 -16.16
C GLN A 294 -2.89 -7.58 -15.88
N ASP A 295 -3.24 -7.37 -14.62
CA ASP A 295 -4.10 -6.25 -14.22
C ASP A 295 -3.46 -4.91 -14.52
N PHE A 296 -2.17 -4.78 -14.20
CA PHE A 296 -1.41 -3.55 -14.42
C PHE A 296 -1.40 -3.14 -15.90
N GLU A 297 -1.28 -4.11 -16.83
CA GLU A 297 -1.37 -3.86 -18.27
C GLU A 297 -2.76 -3.35 -18.67
N ILE A 298 -3.82 -3.98 -18.17
CA ILE A 298 -5.21 -3.57 -18.44
C ILE A 298 -5.45 -2.16 -17.92
N TRP A 299 -5.09 -1.88 -16.66
CA TRP A 299 -5.25 -0.56 -16.06
C TRP A 299 -4.46 0.52 -16.78
N SER A 300 -3.25 0.21 -17.27
CA SER A 300 -2.41 1.15 -18.00
C SER A 300 -3.00 1.57 -19.35
N ASN A 301 -3.89 0.74 -19.92
CA ASN A 301 -4.56 0.96 -21.21
C ASN A 301 -6.04 1.33 -21.06
N LYS A 302 -6.52 1.53 -19.85
CA LYS A 302 -7.91 1.85 -19.52
C LYS A 302 -8.15 3.36 -19.53
N MET A 303 -9.28 3.79 -20.05
CA MET A 303 -9.77 5.16 -19.86
C MET A 303 -10.40 5.29 -18.46
N PRO A 304 -10.31 6.48 -17.83
CA PRO A 304 -10.97 6.71 -16.55
C PRO A 304 -12.48 6.41 -16.59
N CYS A 305 -12.95 5.62 -15.63
CA CYS A 305 -14.34 5.20 -15.56
C CYS A 305 -15.06 5.85 -14.37
N PHE A 306 -15.65 7.03 -14.58
CA PHE A 306 -16.34 7.79 -13.52
C PHE A 306 -17.67 7.16 -13.11
N ARG A 307 -18.36 6.48 -14.03
CA ARG A 307 -19.68 5.88 -13.85
C ARG A 307 -19.70 4.49 -14.47
N PRO A 308 -19.12 3.50 -13.79
CA PRO A 308 -19.13 2.13 -14.32
C PRO A 308 -20.56 1.60 -14.39
N MET A 309 -20.86 0.84 -15.45
CA MET A 309 -22.10 0.08 -15.56
C MET A 309 -21.92 -1.24 -14.82
N GLN A 310 -22.61 -1.40 -13.72
CA GLN A 310 -22.61 -2.65 -12.95
C GLN A 310 -23.79 -3.53 -13.36
N MET A 311 -23.48 -4.74 -13.78
CA MET A 311 -24.47 -5.78 -14.10
C MET A 311 -24.71 -6.68 -12.87
N PRO A 312 -25.85 -7.41 -12.79
CA PRO A 312 -26.16 -8.33 -11.69
C PRO A 312 -25.13 -9.44 -11.59
N GLY A 313 -24.14 -9.65 -11.54
CA GLY A 313 -23.10 -10.71 -11.48
C GLY A 313 -21.69 -10.18 -11.53
N ASP A 314 -21.50 -8.87 -11.72
CA ASP A 314 -20.16 -8.28 -11.83
C ASP A 314 -19.42 -8.27 -10.49
N GLY A 315 -20.18 -8.15 -9.40
CA GLY A 315 -19.64 -7.92 -8.06
C GLY A 315 -20.08 -6.58 -7.48
N ASN A 316 -19.45 -6.17 -6.39
CA ASN A 316 -19.93 -5.05 -5.57
C ASN A 316 -19.02 -3.82 -5.62
N PHE A 317 -18.30 -3.59 -6.72
CA PHE A 317 -17.33 -2.50 -6.85
C PHE A 317 -17.95 -1.10 -6.64
N LEU A 318 -19.24 -0.86 -6.93
CA LEU A 318 -19.88 0.42 -6.58
C LEU A 318 -20.01 0.63 -5.07
N LYS A 319 -20.17 -0.44 -4.29
CA LYS A 319 -20.13 -0.39 -2.82
C LYS A 319 -18.71 -0.14 -2.33
N VAL A 320 -17.73 -0.78 -2.95
CA VAL A 320 -16.31 -0.53 -2.68
C VAL A 320 -15.96 0.93 -2.96
N ARG A 321 -16.38 1.50 -4.08
CA ARG A 321 -16.19 2.94 -4.39
C ARG A 321 -16.85 3.85 -3.34
N THR A 322 -18.03 3.48 -2.84
CA THR A 322 -18.67 4.23 -1.75
C THR A 322 -17.86 4.14 -0.46
N TRP A 323 -17.41 2.96 -0.09
CA TRP A 323 -16.53 2.73 1.06
C TRP A 323 -15.21 3.53 0.95
N TYR A 324 -14.61 3.57 -0.24
CA TYR A 324 -13.34 4.25 -0.48
C TYR A 324 -13.42 5.76 -0.27
N ARG A 325 -14.60 6.37 -0.44
CA ARG A 325 -14.84 7.81 -0.25
C ARG A 325 -14.55 8.29 1.17
N GLN A 326 -14.63 7.44 2.20
CA GLN A 326 -14.35 7.82 3.58
C GLN A 326 -12.92 8.39 3.76
N PHE A 327 -11.98 7.93 2.93
CA PHE A 327 -10.59 8.37 3.01
C PHE A 327 -10.35 9.74 2.34
N TYR A 328 -11.28 10.18 1.49
CA TYR A 328 -11.22 11.46 0.77
C TYR A 328 -12.10 12.54 1.40
N ASN A 329 -12.66 12.28 2.57
CA ASN A 329 -13.56 13.19 3.26
C ASN A 329 -13.13 13.38 4.72
N PRO A 330 -13.55 14.48 5.36
CA PRO A 330 -13.30 14.69 6.79
C PRO A 330 -13.75 13.52 7.64
N ARG A 331 -13.05 13.24 8.75
CA ARG A 331 -13.42 12.18 9.70
C ARG A 331 -14.87 12.29 10.17
N SER A 332 -15.38 13.51 10.29
CA SER A 332 -16.77 13.76 10.67
C SER A 332 -17.79 13.20 9.67
N ALA A 333 -17.43 13.01 8.41
CA ALA A 333 -18.28 12.44 7.37
C ALA A 333 -18.17 10.91 7.25
N ALA A 334 -17.19 10.29 7.90
CA ALA A 334 -16.88 8.86 7.73
C ALA A 334 -18.06 7.95 8.13
N ALA A 335 -18.73 8.23 9.24
CA ALA A 335 -19.86 7.43 9.72
C ALA A 335 -21.02 7.38 8.71
N ASP A 336 -21.37 8.52 8.11
CA ASP A 336 -22.44 8.60 7.11
C ASP A 336 -22.07 7.90 5.78
N ILE A 337 -20.77 7.88 5.44
CA ILE A 337 -20.28 7.17 4.26
C ILE A 337 -20.32 5.67 4.52
N LEU A 338 -19.84 5.22 5.66
CA LEU A 338 -19.84 3.81 6.08
C LEU A 338 -21.26 3.26 6.16
N ALA A 339 -22.20 3.96 6.76
CA ALA A 339 -23.60 3.54 6.83
C ALA A 339 -24.24 3.20 5.46
N ARG A 340 -23.65 3.68 4.36
CA ARG A 340 -24.12 3.41 2.98
C ARG A 340 -23.38 2.28 2.30
N SER A 341 -22.27 1.83 2.85
CA SER A 341 -21.37 0.84 2.24
C SER A 341 -21.02 -0.34 3.13
N GLU A 342 -21.10 -0.23 4.45
CA GLU A 342 -20.85 -1.36 5.34
C GLU A 342 -21.79 -2.53 5.09
N GLY A 343 -21.29 -3.74 5.23
CA GLY A 343 -22.03 -4.98 5.12
C GLY A 343 -21.30 -6.10 4.40
N ARG A 344 -21.99 -7.22 4.30
CA ARG A 344 -21.57 -8.41 3.55
C ARG A 344 -22.36 -8.50 2.26
N TYR A 345 -21.65 -8.69 1.16
CA TYR A 345 -22.21 -8.67 -0.18
C TYR A 345 -21.89 -9.97 -0.89
N ILE A 346 -22.95 -10.71 -1.23
CA ILE A 346 -22.89 -11.96 -1.98
C ILE A 346 -23.43 -11.70 -3.39
N ILE A 347 -22.81 -12.29 -4.39
CA ILE A 347 -23.20 -12.13 -5.78
C ILE A 347 -24.32 -13.12 -6.11
N PRO A 348 -25.40 -12.70 -6.78
CA PRO A 348 -26.47 -13.61 -7.19
C PRO A 348 -25.95 -14.81 -8.00
N GLY A 349 -26.25 -16.02 -7.56
CA GLY A 349 -25.83 -17.26 -8.20
C GLY A 349 -24.43 -17.76 -7.83
N VAL A 350 -23.70 -17.03 -6.99
CA VAL A 350 -22.43 -17.46 -6.40
C VAL A 350 -22.65 -17.71 -4.89
N PRO A 351 -22.24 -18.86 -4.33
CA PRO A 351 -22.41 -19.13 -2.91
C PRO A 351 -21.65 -18.14 -2.02
N SER A 352 -22.11 -18.00 -0.77
CA SER A 352 -21.32 -17.38 0.31
C SER A 352 -20.09 -18.24 0.63
N ALA A 353 -19.14 -17.71 1.39
CA ALA A 353 -17.97 -18.47 1.82
C ALA A 353 -18.39 -19.71 2.64
N GLU A 354 -19.37 -19.58 3.54
CA GLU A 354 -19.91 -20.67 4.34
C GLU A 354 -20.59 -21.73 3.47
N ASP A 355 -21.52 -21.33 2.61
CA ASP A 355 -22.28 -22.25 1.74
C ASP A 355 -21.39 -22.89 0.65
N GLY A 356 -20.35 -22.21 0.23
CA GLY A 356 -19.37 -22.68 -0.76
C GLY A 356 -18.29 -23.58 -0.21
N GLY A 357 -18.31 -23.86 1.10
CA GLY A 357 -17.40 -24.78 1.76
C GLY A 357 -16.00 -24.20 2.01
N ALA A 358 -15.91 -22.91 2.31
CA ALA A 358 -14.68 -22.29 2.73
C ALA A 358 -14.08 -22.99 3.97
N ARG A 359 -12.76 -23.06 4.05
CA ARG A 359 -12.06 -23.60 5.21
C ARG A 359 -12.32 -22.74 6.44
N LYS A 360 -12.19 -23.39 7.61
CA LYS A 360 -12.42 -22.76 8.89
C LYS A 360 -11.53 -21.52 9.09
N GLU A 361 -10.28 -21.59 8.68
CA GLU A 361 -9.30 -20.51 8.76
C GLU A 361 -9.74 -19.27 7.95
N ILE A 362 -10.36 -19.49 6.79
CA ILE A 362 -10.92 -18.40 5.96
C ILE A 362 -12.12 -17.76 6.64
N LEU A 363 -13.02 -18.57 7.22
CA LEU A 363 -14.22 -18.09 7.91
C LEU A 363 -13.87 -17.36 9.21
N GLU A 364 -12.91 -17.87 9.98
CA GLU A 364 -12.45 -17.23 11.23
C GLU A 364 -11.69 -15.92 10.98
N ALA A 365 -11.03 -15.80 9.82
CA ALA A 365 -10.35 -14.58 9.43
C ALA A 365 -11.29 -13.55 8.76
N ALA A 366 -12.56 -13.90 8.53
CA ALA A 366 -13.55 -12.94 8.04
C ALA A 366 -13.83 -11.88 9.12
N ILE A 367 -13.77 -10.61 8.73
CA ILE A 367 -14.19 -9.54 9.64
C ILE A 367 -15.67 -9.71 9.99
N ALA A 368 -16.00 -9.50 11.27
CA ALA A 368 -17.39 -9.45 11.69
C ALA A 368 -18.07 -8.25 11.03
N GLY A 369 -19.09 -8.52 10.20
CA GLY A 369 -19.88 -7.48 9.52
C GLY A 369 -20.82 -6.78 10.45
#